data_4e4d41945bbe89864be16e2ffeea4e1f
#
_entry.id   4e4d41945bbe89864be16e2ffeea4e1f
#
_cell.length_a   1.000
_cell.length_b   1.000
_cell.length_c   1.000
_cell.angle_alpha   90.00
_cell.angle_beta   90.00
_cell.angle_gamma   90.00
#
_symmetry.space_group_name_H-M   'P 1'
#
loop_
_entity.id
_entity.type
_entity.pdbx_description
1 polymer ?
#
loop_
_entity_poly.entity_id
_entity_poly.type
_entity_poly.pdbx_seq_one_letter_code
_entity_poly.pdbx_strand_id
1 'polypeptide(L)'
;MLGEITATYHEIAREISRRENLLIVAPEEAQPIINCQLSIINSNDTWARDHGFITLTDDEGHHRLLDFCFNGWGEKFPAELDNAINRRLYDEGLPPLSPADSPPRAGGQSGKYVDCLDFVLEGGSIESDGRGTVFTTTGCLLAPHRNQPLTKTQIEERLKLELHAERILWIDHGNLTGDDTDGHIDTLVRICPEDTLLYMGCDDPDDEQYDELRLMEEQLKTFRTIDGRPYRLKKLPMPRPFYDGDDRLPATYANFLIINDAVLCPTYAQPDLDAEALRIIGEAFPDREIVGIDCRSIIKQHGSLHCCTMQFPSI
;
A
#
# COMPACT_ATOMS: atom_id res chain seq x y z
N MET A 1 14.23 19.60 -5.49
CA MET A 1 13.33 18.45 -5.72
C MET A 1 14.07 17.12 -5.68
N LEU A 2 14.95 16.76 -6.64
CA LEU A 2 15.61 15.44 -6.67
C LEU A 2 16.38 15.12 -5.37
N GLY A 3 17.15 16.05 -4.83
CA GLY A 3 17.89 15.83 -3.58
C GLY A 3 17.02 15.66 -2.33
N GLU A 4 15.86 16.29 -2.28
CA GLU A 4 14.92 16.18 -1.13
C GLU A 4 14.22 14.81 -1.14
N ILE A 5 13.72 14.39 -2.29
CA ILE A 5 13.04 13.09 -2.42
C ILE A 5 14.03 11.94 -2.19
N THR A 6 15.26 12.05 -2.69
CA THR A 6 16.34 11.08 -2.41
C THR A 6 16.61 10.97 -0.92
N ALA A 7 16.64 12.08 -0.18
CA ALA A 7 16.84 12.04 1.27
C ALA A 7 15.71 11.30 1.98
N THR A 8 14.47 11.48 1.57
CA THR A 8 13.31 10.75 2.13
C THR A 8 13.39 9.25 1.81
N TYR A 9 13.72 8.86 0.58
CA TYR A 9 13.95 7.45 0.24
C TYR A 9 15.08 6.82 1.06
N HIS A 10 16.18 7.56 1.30
CA HIS A 10 17.27 7.10 2.18
C HIS A 10 16.79 6.85 3.60
N GLU A 11 15.91 7.71 4.12
CA GLU A 11 15.38 7.56 5.46
C GLU A 11 14.46 6.34 5.56
N ILE A 12 13.54 6.16 4.62
CA ILE A 12 12.68 4.97 4.52
C ILE A 12 13.54 3.71 4.47
N ALA A 13 14.49 3.66 3.53
CA ALA A 13 15.37 2.51 3.34
C ALA A 13 16.20 2.20 4.59
N ARG A 14 16.71 3.22 5.30
CA ARG A 14 17.45 3.07 6.55
C ARG A 14 16.58 2.48 7.66
N GLU A 15 15.35 2.95 7.83
CA GLU A 15 14.46 2.46 8.87
C GLU A 15 13.97 1.03 8.59
N ILE A 16 13.75 0.68 7.32
CA ILE A 16 13.44 -0.71 6.92
C ILE A 16 14.65 -1.61 7.20
N SER A 17 15.84 -1.26 6.68
CA SER A 17 17.04 -2.12 6.76
C SER A 17 17.55 -2.38 8.18
N ARG A 18 17.11 -1.61 9.18
CA ARG A 18 17.38 -1.85 10.59
C ARG A 18 16.57 -3.00 11.17
N ARG A 19 15.47 -3.38 10.54
CA ARG A 19 14.45 -4.30 11.09
C ARG A 19 14.15 -5.47 10.17
N GLU A 20 14.35 -5.29 8.86
CA GLU A 20 14.02 -6.26 7.83
C GLU A 20 15.08 -6.31 6.74
N ASN A 21 15.07 -7.37 5.95
CA ASN A 21 15.83 -7.41 4.71
C ASN A 21 15.20 -6.45 3.70
N LEU A 22 16.02 -5.61 3.10
CA LEU A 22 15.58 -4.64 2.10
C LEU A 22 16.09 -5.05 0.72
N LEU A 23 15.18 -5.17 -0.23
CA LEU A 23 15.46 -5.26 -1.65
C LEU A 23 15.11 -3.93 -2.31
N ILE A 24 16.07 -3.32 -2.99
CA ILE A 24 15.85 -2.12 -3.79
C ILE A 24 15.88 -2.51 -5.27
N VAL A 25 14.85 -2.12 -6.01
CA VAL A 25 14.81 -2.17 -7.46
C VAL A 25 15.13 -0.78 -7.99
N ALA A 26 16.09 -0.67 -8.87
CA ALA A 26 16.54 0.62 -9.38
C ALA A 26 17.15 0.50 -10.78
N PRO A 27 17.17 1.59 -11.58
CA PRO A 27 17.86 1.60 -12.86
C PRO A 27 19.39 1.51 -12.69
N GLU A 28 20.09 1.19 -13.77
CA GLU A 28 21.54 0.92 -13.79
C GLU A 28 22.41 2.05 -13.18
N GLU A 29 21.93 3.27 -13.20
CA GLU A 29 22.65 4.43 -12.69
C GLU A 29 22.56 4.60 -11.16
N ALA A 30 21.74 3.80 -10.49
CA ALA A 30 21.57 3.91 -9.04
C ALA A 30 22.79 3.44 -8.26
N GLN A 31 23.16 4.22 -7.25
CA GLN A 31 24.21 3.84 -6.30
C GLN A 31 23.55 3.20 -5.06
N PRO A 32 24.08 2.09 -4.54
CA PRO A 32 23.55 1.51 -3.31
C PRO A 32 23.72 2.52 -2.15
N ILE A 33 22.61 2.79 -1.48
CA ILE A 33 22.51 3.81 -0.44
C ILE A 33 22.95 3.28 0.92
N ILE A 34 22.74 1.97 1.13
CA ILE A 34 22.93 1.25 2.39
C ILE A 34 23.26 -0.21 2.11
N ASN A 35 23.57 -0.95 3.14
CA ASN A 35 23.76 -2.40 3.04
C ASN A 35 22.40 -3.08 2.80
N CYS A 36 21.99 -3.18 1.54
CA CYS A 36 20.75 -3.78 1.08
C CYS A 36 21.01 -4.65 -0.15
N GLN A 37 20.04 -5.49 -0.49
CA GLN A 37 20.06 -6.17 -1.78
C GLN A 37 19.59 -5.19 -2.86
N LEU A 38 20.35 -5.09 -3.95
CA LEU A 38 20.04 -4.23 -5.08
C LEU A 38 19.82 -5.09 -6.31
N SER A 39 18.65 -4.94 -6.96
CA SER A 39 18.39 -5.49 -8.29
C SER A 39 18.29 -4.37 -9.31
N ILE A 40 19.06 -4.50 -10.40
CA ILE A 40 19.12 -3.49 -11.45
C ILE A 40 18.09 -3.82 -12.51
N ILE A 41 16.93 -3.19 -12.38
CA ILE A 41 15.80 -3.33 -13.30
C ILE A 41 15.22 -1.94 -13.58
N ASN A 42 15.06 -1.62 -14.86
CA ASN A 42 14.42 -0.37 -15.25
C ASN A 42 12.92 -0.43 -14.95
N SER A 43 12.39 0.67 -14.44
CA SER A 43 10.99 0.91 -14.16
C SER A 43 10.51 2.16 -14.89
N ASN A 44 9.19 2.31 -15.01
CA ASN A 44 8.58 3.56 -15.44
C ASN A 44 8.43 4.50 -14.23
N ASP A 45 8.12 3.94 -13.04
CA ASP A 45 7.82 4.71 -11.86
C ASP A 45 8.38 4.05 -10.57
N THR A 46 8.14 4.68 -9.42
CA THR A 46 8.69 4.32 -8.10
C THR A 46 7.67 3.59 -7.20
N TRP A 47 6.46 3.39 -7.65
CA TRP A 47 5.33 2.97 -6.83
C TRP A 47 5.23 1.44 -6.69
N ALA A 48 6.21 0.85 -6.01
CA ALA A 48 6.34 -0.59 -5.84
C ALA A 48 5.09 -1.26 -5.22
N ARG A 49 4.29 -0.52 -4.45
CA ARG A 49 3.03 -1.01 -3.87
C ARG A 49 2.06 -1.49 -4.94
N ASP A 50 2.01 -0.81 -6.08
CA ASP A 50 0.96 -1.00 -7.06
C ASP A 50 1.31 -2.04 -8.13
N HIS A 51 2.60 -2.23 -8.39
CA HIS A 51 3.06 -3.22 -9.35
C HIS A 51 3.78 -4.43 -8.75
N GLY A 52 4.11 -4.41 -7.44
CA GLY A 52 4.78 -5.53 -6.78
C GLY A 52 3.85 -6.74 -6.59
N PHE A 53 4.45 -7.93 -6.39
CA PHE A 53 3.67 -9.15 -6.11
C PHE A 53 2.74 -8.98 -4.91
N ILE A 54 1.50 -9.46 -5.04
CA ILE A 54 0.67 -9.73 -3.88
C ILE A 54 1.00 -11.15 -3.40
N THR A 55 1.49 -11.26 -2.17
CA THR A 55 1.94 -12.54 -1.63
C THR A 55 0.90 -13.18 -0.72
N LEU A 56 0.51 -14.41 -1.04
CA LEU A 56 -0.28 -15.26 -0.15
C LEU A 56 0.64 -16.27 0.55
N THR A 57 0.36 -16.52 1.82
CA THR A 57 1.07 -17.50 2.63
C THR A 57 0.06 -18.50 3.18
N ASP A 58 0.33 -19.81 3.04
CA ASP A 58 -0.49 -20.85 3.65
C ASP A 58 -0.04 -21.16 5.09
N ASP A 59 -0.81 -22.00 5.79
CA ASP A 59 -0.54 -22.39 7.18
C ASP A 59 0.78 -23.19 7.34
N GLU A 60 1.34 -23.70 6.23
CA GLU A 60 2.62 -24.42 6.20
C GLU A 60 3.78 -23.47 5.87
N GLY A 61 3.49 -22.18 5.63
CA GLY A 61 4.45 -21.15 5.30
C GLY A 61 4.90 -21.17 3.84
N HIS A 62 4.18 -21.82 2.94
CA HIS A 62 4.47 -21.71 1.51
C HIS A 62 3.89 -20.42 0.95
N HIS A 63 4.65 -19.79 0.06
CA HIS A 63 4.24 -18.56 -0.57
C HIS A 63 3.75 -18.75 -2.00
N ARG A 64 2.73 -17.99 -2.38
CA ARG A 64 2.29 -17.78 -3.76
C ARG A 64 2.47 -16.30 -4.09
N LEU A 65 3.21 -16.04 -5.14
CA LEU A 65 3.52 -14.70 -5.64
C LEU A 65 2.56 -14.40 -6.80
N LEU A 66 1.50 -13.67 -6.51
CA LEU A 66 0.50 -13.30 -7.51
C LEU A 66 0.99 -12.09 -8.29
N ASP A 67 1.16 -12.24 -9.59
CA ASP A 67 1.60 -11.20 -10.50
C ASP A 67 0.41 -10.67 -11.28
N PHE A 68 -0.19 -9.58 -10.77
CA PHE A 68 -1.32 -8.90 -11.40
C PHE A 68 -0.85 -7.86 -12.40
N CYS A 69 -1.70 -7.56 -13.38
CA CYS A 69 -1.43 -6.50 -14.33
C CYS A 69 -1.48 -5.13 -13.66
N PHE A 70 -0.41 -4.36 -13.78
CA PHE A 70 -0.40 -2.94 -13.50
C PHE A 70 -0.47 -2.18 -14.83
N ASN A 71 -1.44 -1.28 -14.99
CA ASN A 71 -1.66 -0.57 -16.23
C ASN A 71 -1.57 0.96 -16.10
N GLY A 72 -0.77 1.43 -15.13
CA GLY A 72 -0.57 2.87 -14.91
C GLY A 72 -1.82 3.57 -14.42
N TRP A 73 -2.54 2.98 -13.46
CA TRP A 73 -3.77 3.50 -12.82
C TRP A 73 -4.90 3.80 -13.82
N GLY A 74 -5.16 2.85 -14.68
CA GLY A 74 -6.19 2.98 -15.72
C GLY A 74 -5.69 3.66 -16.98
N GLU A 75 -4.48 3.31 -17.43
CA GLU A 75 -3.85 3.81 -18.67
C GLU A 75 -3.52 5.30 -18.66
N LYS A 76 -3.37 5.92 -17.47
CA LYS A 76 -2.97 7.32 -17.33
C LYS A 76 -1.47 7.51 -17.56
N PHE A 77 -0.65 6.49 -17.26
CA PHE A 77 0.82 6.52 -17.35
C PHE A 77 1.38 5.26 -18.00
N PRO A 78 2.58 5.31 -18.62
CA PRO A 78 3.29 4.12 -19.10
C PRO A 78 3.57 3.15 -17.94
N ALA A 79 3.42 1.82 -18.17
CA ALA A 79 3.57 0.80 -17.13
C ALA A 79 4.30 -0.48 -17.60
N GLU A 80 4.80 -0.51 -18.82
CA GLU A 80 5.38 -1.71 -19.45
C GLU A 80 6.63 -2.20 -18.73
N LEU A 81 7.45 -1.28 -18.21
CA LEU A 81 8.67 -1.62 -17.48
C LEU A 81 8.32 -2.12 -16.07
N ASP A 82 7.32 -1.48 -15.42
CA ASP A 82 6.87 -1.86 -14.08
C ASP A 82 6.26 -3.26 -14.07
N ASN A 83 5.41 -3.59 -15.05
CA ASN A 83 4.88 -4.93 -15.24
C ASN A 83 5.95 -6.01 -15.47
N ALA A 84 7.14 -5.64 -15.95
CA ALA A 84 8.21 -6.59 -16.17
C ALA A 84 9.05 -6.88 -14.91
N ILE A 85 8.91 -6.09 -13.85
CA ILE A 85 9.75 -6.18 -12.64
C ILE A 85 9.54 -7.51 -11.94
N ASN A 86 8.29 -7.87 -11.65
CA ASN A 86 7.95 -9.08 -10.91
C ASN A 86 8.52 -10.34 -11.58
N ARG A 87 8.34 -10.48 -12.88
CA ARG A 87 8.87 -11.62 -13.63
C ARG A 87 10.37 -11.68 -13.58
N ARG A 88 11.08 -10.56 -13.70
CA ARG A 88 12.53 -10.50 -13.62
C ARG A 88 13.05 -10.86 -12.24
N LEU A 89 12.43 -10.29 -11.20
CA LEU A 89 12.76 -10.64 -9.80
C LEU A 89 12.60 -12.14 -9.56
N TYR A 90 11.51 -12.71 -10.01
CA TYR A 90 11.25 -14.14 -9.85
C TYR A 90 12.31 -15.00 -10.58
N ASP A 91 12.65 -14.67 -11.81
CA ASP A 91 13.66 -15.38 -12.61
C ASP A 91 15.07 -15.23 -12.00
N GLU A 92 15.36 -14.15 -11.26
CA GLU A 92 16.59 -13.94 -10.47
C GLU A 92 16.55 -14.67 -9.11
N GLY A 93 15.45 -15.32 -8.75
CA GLY A 93 15.28 -15.98 -7.44
C GLY A 93 15.01 -15.01 -6.29
N LEU A 94 14.42 -13.86 -6.58
CA LEU A 94 14.07 -12.79 -5.63
C LEU A 94 12.54 -12.65 -5.52
N PRO A 95 12.00 -12.17 -4.37
CA PRO A 95 12.69 -12.02 -3.07
C PRO A 95 13.05 -13.37 -2.46
N PRO A 96 14.14 -13.44 -1.67
CA PRO A 96 14.45 -14.64 -0.90
C PRO A 96 13.42 -14.78 0.25
N LEU A 97 12.42 -15.64 0.07
CA LEU A 97 11.34 -15.85 1.04
C LEU A 97 11.67 -16.96 2.08
N SER A 98 12.92 -17.34 2.19
CA SER A 98 13.40 -18.29 3.20
C SER A 98 14.37 -17.63 4.16
N PRO A 99 14.41 -18.02 5.45
CA PRO A 99 15.44 -17.56 6.38
C PRO A 99 16.84 -17.80 5.79
N ALA A 100 17.76 -16.88 6.03
CA ALA A 100 19.14 -16.95 5.53
C ALA A 100 19.89 -18.24 5.90
N ASP A 101 19.39 -18.99 6.90
CA ASP A 101 19.96 -20.23 7.42
C ASP A 101 19.34 -21.52 6.83
N SER A 102 18.35 -21.40 5.96
CA SER A 102 17.78 -22.58 5.30
C SER A 102 18.49 -22.80 3.97
N PRO A 103 19.12 -23.99 3.74
CA PRO A 103 19.72 -24.27 2.45
C PRO A 103 18.62 -24.19 1.37
N PRO A 104 18.92 -23.56 0.20
CA PRO A 104 17.96 -23.52 -0.89
C PRO A 104 17.52 -24.96 -1.19
N ARG A 105 16.21 -25.21 -1.17
CA ARG A 105 15.67 -26.48 -1.64
C ARG A 105 16.11 -26.68 -3.09
N ALA A 106 16.37 -27.92 -3.47
CA ALA A 106 16.80 -28.25 -4.83
C ALA A 106 15.77 -27.70 -5.84
N GLY A 107 16.16 -26.59 -6.52
CA GLY A 107 15.25 -25.83 -7.40
C GLY A 107 15.19 -24.33 -7.09
N GLY A 108 15.74 -23.87 -5.95
CA GLY A 108 16.10 -22.47 -5.69
C GLY A 108 14.97 -21.42 -5.56
N GLN A 109 13.69 -21.77 -5.73
CA GLN A 109 12.59 -20.79 -5.73
C GLN A 109 11.88 -20.81 -4.36
N SER A 110 11.78 -19.63 -3.77
CA SER A 110 11.21 -19.41 -2.45
C SER A 110 9.68 -19.23 -2.42
N GLY A 111 9.02 -19.25 -3.59
CA GLY A 111 7.57 -19.13 -3.73
C GLY A 111 7.11 -19.63 -5.10
N LYS A 112 5.82 -19.90 -5.24
CA LYS A 112 5.20 -20.27 -6.51
C LYS A 112 4.73 -19.01 -7.23
N TYR A 113 5.29 -18.71 -8.41
CA TYR A 113 4.75 -17.70 -9.29
C TYR A 113 3.36 -18.07 -9.79
N VAL A 114 2.45 -17.12 -9.74
CA VAL A 114 1.08 -17.23 -10.25
C VAL A 114 0.82 -16.08 -11.21
N ASP A 115 0.59 -16.41 -12.45
CA ASP A 115 0.26 -15.44 -13.51
C ASP A 115 -1.21 -15.00 -13.37
N CYS A 116 -1.41 -13.73 -13.06
CA CYS A 116 -2.70 -13.05 -12.98
C CYS A 116 -2.74 -11.81 -13.88
N LEU A 117 -1.85 -11.74 -14.89
CA LEU A 117 -1.68 -10.57 -15.78
C LEU A 117 -2.91 -10.31 -16.67
N ASP A 118 -3.89 -11.19 -16.68
CA ASP A 118 -5.20 -10.99 -17.32
C ASP A 118 -6.18 -10.15 -16.49
N PHE A 119 -5.76 -9.70 -15.29
CA PHE A 119 -6.58 -8.90 -14.38
C PHE A 119 -5.77 -7.74 -13.81
N VAL A 120 -6.31 -6.52 -13.91
CA VAL A 120 -5.66 -5.33 -13.37
C VAL A 120 -5.95 -5.20 -11.87
N LEU A 121 -4.89 -5.16 -11.07
CA LEU A 121 -5.00 -4.95 -9.63
C LEU A 121 -3.73 -4.29 -9.09
N GLU A 122 -3.91 -3.12 -8.50
CA GLU A 122 -2.87 -2.40 -7.78
C GLU A 122 -2.87 -2.82 -6.30
N GLY A 123 -1.69 -3.05 -5.70
CA GLY A 123 -1.59 -3.45 -4.30
C GLY A 123 -2.12 -2.41 -3.31
N GLY A 124 -2.06 -1.12 -3.66
CA GLY A 124 -2.63 -0.03 -2.87
C GLY A 124 -4.15 0.05 -2.91
N SER A 125 -4.79 -0.62 -3.88
CA SER A 125 -6.24 -0.65 -4.03
C SER A 125 -6.96 -1.62 -3.09
N ILE A 126 -6.22 -2.44 -2.34
CA ILE A 126 -6.76 -3.45 -1.43
C ILE A 126 -6.13 -3.38 -0.04
N GLU A 127 -6.92 -3.69 0.98
CA GLU A 127 -6.49 -3.97 2.35
C GLU A 127 -7.05 -5.32 2.80
N SER A 128 -6.23 -6.16 3.43
CA SER A 128 -6.64 -7.49 3.88
C SER A 128 -6.41 -7.68 5.37
N ASP A 129 -7.34 -8.34 6.05
CA ASP A 129 -7.16 -8.77 7.45
C ASP A 129 -6.39 -10.10 7.57
N GLY A 130 -6.01 -10.73 6.45
CA GLY A 130 -5.38 -12.05 6.42
C GLY A 130 -6.29 -13.18 6.94
N ARG A 131 -7.59 -12.91 7.16
CA ARG A 131 -8.57 -13.82 7.76
C ARG A 131 -9.85 -13.94 6.93
N GLY A 132 -9.72 -13.70 5.63
CA GLY A 132 -10.79 -13.86 4.66
C GLY A 132 -11.57 -12.58 4.32
N THR A 133 -11.26 -11.43 4.91
CA THR A 133 -11.88 -10.16 4.53
C THR A 133 -10.89 -9.29 3.77
N VAL A 134 -11.28 -8.82 2.59
CA VAL A 134 -10.57 -7.81 1.82
C VAL A 134 -11.45 -6.58 1.67
N PHE A 135 -10.86 -5.41 1.86
CA PHE A 135 -11.49 -4.12 1.63
C PHE A 135 -10.94 -3.52 0.34
N THR A 136 -11.79 -2.80 -0.36
CA THR A 136 -11.41 -2.04 -1.56
C THR A 136 -12.36 -0.87 -1.74
N THR A 137 -12.07 0.02 -2.68
CA THR A 137 -12.97 1.13 -3.04
C THR A 137 -13.71 0.86 -4.35
N THR A 138 -14.93 1.32 -4.43
CA THR A 138 -15.71 1.29 -5.67
C THR A 138 -15.11 2.23 -6.71
N GLY A 139 -14.65 3.40 -6.28
CA GLY A 139 -14.00 4.39 -7.15
C GLY A 139 -12.86 3.80 -7.96
N CYS A 140 -11.94 3.10 -7.29
CA CYS A 140 -10.76 2.53 -7.93
C CYS A 140 -11.09 1.33 -8.83
N LEU A 141 -11.64 0.25 -8.28
CA LEU A 141 -11.76 -1.01 -9.04
C LEU A 141 -12.81 -0.97 -10.15
N LEU A 142 -13.76 -0.04 -10.10
CA LEU A 142 -14.74 0.19 -11.17
C LEU A 142 -14.38 1.38 -12.07
N ALA A 143 -13.23 2.02 -11.84
CA ALA A 143 -12.75 3.10 -12.70
C ALA A 143 -12.58 2.63 -14.16
N PRO A 144 -12.74 3.53 -15.13
CA PRO A 144 -12.49 3.22 -16.54
C PRO A 144 -11.08 2.66 -16.77
N HIS A 145 -10.95 1.82 -17.81
CA HIS A 145 -9.68 1.25 -18.26
C HIS A 145 -8.97 0.31 -17.26
N ARG A 146 -9.65 -0.17 -16.20
CA ARG A 146 -9.10 -1.25 -15.36
C ARG A 146 -9.59 -2.61 -15.83
N ASN A 147 -10.76 -3.06 -15.39
CA ASN A 147 -11.24 -4.41 -15.67
C ASN A 147 -12.54 -4.49 -16.50
N GLN A 148 -12.92 -3.41 -17.18
CA GLN A 148 -14.10 -3.45 -18.04
C GLN A 148 -13.89 -4.44 -19.21
N PRO A 149 -14.93 -5.19 -19.61
CA PRO A 149 -16.35 -5.00 -19.26
C PRO A 149 -16.83 -5.76 -18.02
N LEU A 150 -15.95 -6.18 -17.10
CA LEU A 150 -16.37 -6.93 -15.91
C LEU A 150 -17.26 -6.08 -15.01
N THR A 151 -18.32 -6.69 -14.50
CA THR A 151 -19.21 -6.10 -13.50
C THR A 151 -18.59 -6.17 -12.11
N LYS A 152 -19.09 -5.34 -11.16
CA LYS A 152 -18.68 -5.39 -9.74
C LYS A 152 -18.70 -6.82 -9.19
N THR A 153 -19.75 -7.60 -9.47
CA THR A 153 -19.88 -8.99 -9.03
C THR A 153 -18.78 -9.89 -9.61
N GLN A 154 -18.45 -9.75 -10.89
CA GLN A 154 -17.39 -10.55 -11.53
C GLN A 154 -16.00 -10.19 -10.99
N ILE A 155 -15.75 -8.90 -10.73
CA ILE A 155 -14.52 -8.43 -10.07
C ILE A 155 -14.43 -9.01 -8.65
N GLU A 156 -15.52 -8.97 -7.89
CA GLU A 156 -15.58 -9.54 -6.54
C GLU A 156 -15.30 -11.05 -6.53
N GLU A 157 -15.91 -11.80 -7.46
CA GLU A 157 -15.68 -13.24 -7.61
C GLU A 157 -14.19 -13.53 -7.95
N ARG A 158 -13.60 -12.71 -8.83
CA ARG A 158 -12.18 -12.85 -9.17
C ARG A 158 -11.27 -12.56 -7.99
N LEU A 159 -11.51 -11.48 -7.25
CA LEU A 159 -10.75 -11.16 -6.03
C LEU A 159 -10.85 -12.26 -4.98
N LYS A 160 -12.06 -12.79 -4.73
CA LYS A 160 -12.26 -13.91 -3.79
C LYS A 160 -11.47 -15.14 -4.21
N LEU A 161 -11.46 -15.45 -5.51
CA LEU A 161 -10.74 -16.61 -6.03
C LEU A 161 -9.23 -16.46 -5.87
N GLU A 162 -8.67 -15.35 -6.35
CA GLU A 162 -7.21 -15.17 -6.39
C GLU A 162 -6.62 -14.89 -5.02
N LEU A 163 -7.31 -14.08 -4.19
CA LEU A 163 -6.84 -13.70 -2.86
C LEU A 163 -7.27 -14.68 -1.76
N HIS A 164 -7.98 -15.75 -2.10
CA HIS A 164 -8.58 -16.70 -1.14
C HIS A 164 -9.45 -15.99 -0.08
N ALA A 165 -10.15 -14.92 -0.48
CA ALA A 165 -10.99 -14.14 0.40
C ALA A 165 -12.41 -14.73 0.48
N GLU A 166 -13.01 -14.72 1.67
CA GLU A 166 -14.40 -15.12 1.87
C GLU A 166 -15.36 -14.01 1.45
N ARG A 167 -14.94 -12.74 1.64
CA ARG A 167 -15.77 -11.57 1.32
C ARG A 167 -14.93 -10.36 0.95
N ILE A 168 -15.54 -9.49 0.15
CA ILE A 168 -15.01 -8.17 -0.19
C ILE A 168 -15.94 -7.11 0.40
N LEU A 169 -15.38 -6.17 1.15
CA LEU A 169 -16.09 -4.99 1.64
C LEU A 169 -15.74 -3.79 0.79
N TRP A 170 -16.74 -3.26 0.11
CA TRP A 170 -16.60 -2.15 -0.83
C TRP A 170 -16.88 -0.83 -0.12
N ILE A 171 -15.96 0.09 -0.21
CA ILE A 171 -16.10 1.47 0.25
C ILE A 171 -16.53 2.32 -0.96
N ASP A 172 -17.70 2.93 -0.85
CA ASP A 172 -18.31 3.67 -1.95
C ASP A 172 -18.01 5.18 -1.89
N HIS A 173 -17.44 5.63 -0.78
CA HIS A 173 -17.16 7.03 -0.47
C HIS A 173 -15.71 7.20 -0.01
N GLY A 174 -15.27 8.46 0.02
CA GLY A 174 -13.93 8.83 0.37
C GLY A 174 -13.11 9.07 -0.89
N ASN A 175 -12.75 10.32 -1.09
CA ASN A 175 -11.87 10.77 -2.17
C ASN A 175 -10.81 11.68 -1.57
N LEU A 176 -9.56 11.46 -1.92
CA LEU A 176 -8.45 12.31 -1.53
C LEU A 176 -8.10 13.20 -2.73
N THR A 177 -8.32 14.51 -2.60
CA THR A 177 -7.98 15.46 -3.67
C THR A 177 -6.48 15.39 -3.98
N GLY A 178 -6.16 15.30 -5.27
CA GLY A 178 -4.78 15.13 -5.75
C GLY A 178 -4.32 13.67 -5.89
N ASP A 179 -5.16 12.71 -5.52
CA ASP A 179 -4.88 11.28 -5.75
C ASP A 179 -5.14 10.91 -7.21
N ASP A 180 -4.12 10.35 -7.87
CA ASP A 180 -4.18 9.91 -9.26
C ASP A 180 -4.68 8.46 -9.43
N THR A 181 -4.95 7.76 -8.32
CA THR A 181 -5.25 6.33 -8.29
C THR A 181 -6.74 6.00 -8.40
N ASP A 182 -7.62 7.00 -8.46
CA ASP A 182 -9.08 6.91 -8.40
C ASP A 182 -9.59 6.43 -7.01
N GLY A 183 -8.83 6.70 -5.95
CA GLY A 183 -9.21 6.43 -4.57
C GLY A 183 -8.68 5.09 -4.04
N HIS A 184 -7.37 4.90 -4.05
CA HIS A 184 -6.73 3.77 -3.38
C HIS A 184 -7.10 3.73 -1.90
N ILE A 185 -7.43 2.54 -1.40
CA ILE A 185 -7.85 2.36 -0.01
C ILE A 185 -6.73 2.65 0.98
N ASP A 186 -5.48 2.41 0.64
CA ASP A 186 -4.31 2.62 1.51
C ASP A 186 -4.04 4.09 1.83
N THR A 187 -4.69 5.02 1.09
CA THR A 187 -4.69 6.45 1.39
C THR A 187 -5.85 6.87 2.30
N LEU A 188 -6.85 6.01 2.48
CA LEU A 188 -8.13 6.32 3.13
C LEU A 188 -8.38 5.52 4.41
N VAL A 189 -8.23 4.19 4.34
CA VAL A 189 -8.59 3.26 5.44
C VAL A 189 -7.55 2.16 5.54
N ARG A 190 -7.08 1.91 6.75
CA ARG A 190 -6.10 0.85 7.04
C ARG A 190 -6.62 -0.14 8.08
N ILE A 191 -6.38 -1.42 7.81
CA ILE A 191 -6.70 -2.48 8.78
C ILE A 191 -5.56 -2.62 9.78
N CYS A 192 -5.92 -2.61 11.05
CA CYS A 192 -5.00 -2.72 12.17
C CYS A 192 -5.38 -3.90 13.08
N PRO A 193 -4.52 -4.29 14.04
CA PRO A 193 -4.83 -5.33 15.01
C PRO A 193 -6.17 -5.12 15.73
N GLU A 194 -6.72 -6.21 16.28
CA GLU A 194 -7.95 -6.22 17.08
C GLU A 194 -9.18 -5.65 16.38
N ASP A 195 -9.34 -5.93 15.08
CA ASP A 195 -10.46 -5.45 14.26
C ASP A 195 -10.61 -3.92 14.26
N THR A 196 -9.47 -3.22 14.33
CA THR A 196 -9.42 -1.75 14.29
C THR A 196 -9.25 -1.26 12.85
N LEU A 197 -10.03 -0.27 12.46
CA LEU A 197 -9.84 0.48 11.23
C LEU A 197 -9.35 1.88 11.59
N LEU A 198 -8.15 2.24 11.13
CA LEU A 198 -7.71 3.62 11.08
C LEU A 198 -8.18 4.23 9.76
N TYR A 199 -8.80 5.40 9.80
CA TYR A 199 -9.34 6.03 8.60
C TYR A 199 -9.12 7.54 8.61
N MET A 200 -8.94 8.11 7.42
CA MET A 200 -8.86 9.55 7.26
C MET A 200 -10.20 10.19 7.51
N GLY A 201 -10.22 11.24 8.34
CA GLY A 201 -11.41 12.02 8.57
C GLY A 201 -11.14 13.51 8.41
N CYS A 202 -12.16 14.29 8.10
CA CYS A 202 -12.12 15.73 8.00
C CYS A 202 -13.14 16.32 8.98
N ASP A 203 -12.72 17.27 9.81
CA ASP A 203 -13.59 17.97 10.77
C ASP A 203 -13.92 19.40 10.33
N ASP A 204 -13.34 19.86 9.22
CA ASP A 204 -13.60 21.19 8.65
C ASP A 204 -14.69 21.10 7.59
N PRO A 205 -15.91 21.61 7.86
CA PRO A 205 -17.00 21.55 6.89
C PRO A 205 -16.80 22.43 5.66
N ASP A 206 -15.82 23.32 5.68
CA ASP A 206 -15.48 24.16 4.54
C ASP A 206 -14.39 23.51 3.64
N ASP A 207 -13.80 22.38 4.04
CA ASP A 207 -12.87 21.61 3.20
C ASP A 207 -13.62 20.82 2.13
N GLU A 208 -13.13 20.87 0.90
CA GLU A 208 -13.73 20.16 -0.26
C GLU A 208 -13.88 18.66 -0.10
N GLN A 209 -13.09 18.02 0.79
CA GLN A 209 -13.12 16.58 1.05
C GLN A 209 -14.07 16.19 2.20
N TYR A 210 -14.65 17.19 2.90
CA TYR A 210 -15.44 16.95 4.11
C TYR A 210 -16.60 15.98 3.88
N ASP A 211 -17.42 16.24 2.86
CA ASP A 211 -18.63 15.44 2.64
C ASP A 211 -18.32 14.00 2.29
N GLU A 212 -17.34 13.74 1.42
CA GLU A 212 -16.94 12.38 1.02
C GLU A 212 -16.31 11.61 2.17
N LEU A 213 -15.41 12.22 2.96
CA LEU A 213 -14.82 11.56 4.12
C LEU A 213 -15.84 11.31 5.24
N ARG A 214 -16.80 12.20 5.42
CA ARG A 214 -17.93 11.99 6.36
C ARG A 214 -18.82 10.84 5.91
N LEU A 215 -19.16 10.74 4.62
CA LEU A 215 -19.96 9.63 4.09
C LEU A 215 -19.21 8.30 4.23
N MET A 216 -17.90 8.29 3.98
CA MET A 216 -17.04 7.12 4.23
C MET A 216 -17.10 6.71 5.71
N GLU A 217 -16.97 7.63 6.66
CA GLU A 217 -17.07 7.33 8.09
C GLU A 217 -18.41 6.69 8.43
N GLU A 218 -19.54 7.24 7.93
CA GLU A 218 -20.87 6.66 8.15
C GLU A 218 -20.98 5.24 7.55
N GLN A 219 -20.40 5.00 6.39
CA GLN A 219 -20.37 3.67 5.80
C GLN A 219 -19.51 2.70 6.63
N LEU A 220 -18.33 3.09 7.10
CA LEU A 220 -17.47 2.26 7.96
C LEU A 220 -18.17 1.82 9.25
N LYS A 221 -19.05 2.64 9.84
CA LYS A 221 -19.86 2.29 11.01
C LYS A 221 -20.83 1.12 10.74
N THR A 222 -21.18 0.89 9.48
CA THR A 222 -22.07 -0.21 9.08
C THR A 222 -21.35 -1.54 8.94
N PHE A 223 -20.04 -1.53 8.72
CA PHE A 223 -19.26 -2.74 8.50
C PHE A 223 -19.15 -3.62 9.74
N ARG A 224 -19.08 -4.90 9.51
CA ARG A 224 -18.97 -5.92 10.56
C ARG A 224 -17.81 -6.84 10.26
N THR A 225 -17.16 -7.30 11.29
CA THR A 225 -16.14 -8.38 11.20
C THR A 225 -16.78 -9.66 10.68
N ILE A 226 -15.99 -10.69 10.35
CA ILE A 226 -16.53 -11.94 9.82
C ILE A 226 -17.46 -12.65 10.83
N ASP A 227 -17.22 -12.46 12.12
CA ASP A 227 -18.05 -12.95 13.23
C ASP A 227 -19.16 -11.97 13.67
N GLY A 228 -19.44 -10.95 12.86
CA GLY A 228 -20.61 -10.08 13.01
C GLY A 228 -20.45 -8.92 14.00
N ARG A 229 -19.27 -8.71 14.59
CA ARG A 229 -18.98 -7.59 15.49
C ARG A 229 -18.72 -6.29 14.70
N PRO A 230 -19.01 -5.10 15.25
CA PRO A 230 -18.57 -3.86 14.65
C PRO A 230 -17.03 -3.73 14.69
N TYR A 231 -16.45 -3.11 13.67
CA TYR A 231 -15.05 -2.70 13.71
C TYR A 231 -14.84 -1.57 14.72
N ARG A 232 -13.66 -1.52 15.32
CA ARG A 232 -13.21 -0.38 16.15
C ARG A 232 -12.73 0.71 15.20
N LEU A 233 -13.41 1.83 15.16
CA LEU A 233 -13.05 2.95 14.28
C LEU A 233 -12.21 3.98 15.02
N LYS A 234 -11.07 4.37 14.46
CA LYS A 234 -10.22 5.45 14.95
C LYS A 234 -9.92 6.41 13.81
N LYS A 235 -10.36 7.64 13.98
CA LYS A 235 -10.16 8.70 13.00
C LYS A 235 -8.74 9.26 13.08
N LEU A 236 -8.03 9.33 11.95
CA LEU A 236 -6.80 10.09 11.78
C LEU A 236 -7.13 11.55 11.43
N PRO A 237 -6.35 12.50 11.91
CA PRO A 237 -6.56 13.91 11.58
C PRO A 237 -6.30 14.17 10.09
N MET A 238 -6.95 15.18 9.55
CA MET A 238 -6.67 15.65 8.19
C MET A 238 -5.45 16.56 8.19
N PRO A 239 -4.40 16.30 7.38
CA PRO A 239 -3.33 17.26 7.18
C PRO A 239 -3.88 18.58 6.61
N ARG A 240 -3.35 19.72 7.07
CA ARG A 240 -3.65 21.00 6.39
C ARG A 240 -3.21 20.91 4.93
N PRO A 241 -3.96 21.51 4.00
CA PRO A 241 -3.70 21.37 2.57
C PRO A 241 -2.28 21.78 2.17
N PHE A 242 -1.67 20.98 1.29
CA PHE A 242 -0.47 21.33 0.54
C PHE A 242 -0.82 21.55 -0.91
N TYR A 243 -0.10 22.46 -1.55
CA TYR A 243 -0.32 22.81 -2.96
C TYR A 243 1.00 22.82 -3.72
N ASP A 244 0.95 22.39 -4.98
CA ASP A 244 1.98 22.67 -5.98
C ASP A 244 1.33 23.53 -7.09
N GLY A 245 1.62 24.82 -7.10
CA GLY A 245 0.83 25.79 -7.85
C GLY A 245 -0.61 25.87 -7.32
N ASP A 246 -1.59 25.57 -8.16
CA ASP A 246 -3.01 25.52 -7.80
C ASP A 246 -3.50 24.10 -7.45
N ASP A 247 -2.67 23.08 -7.65
CA ASP A 247 -3.03 21.68 -7.46
C ASP A 247 -2.82 21.27 -6.00
N ARG A 248 -3.88 20.78 -5.34
CA ARG A 248 -3.82 20.24 -3.98
C ARG A 248 -3.15 18.87 -4.02
N LEU A 249 -2.19 18.65 -3.11
CA LEU A 249 -1.43 17.40 -3.01
C LEU A 249 -2.11 16.42 -2.04
N PRO A 250 -2.04 15.08 -2.29
CA PRO A 250 -2.75 14.05 -1.53
C PRO A 250 -2.05 13.69 -0.22
N ALA A 251 -1.95 14.62 0.73
CA ALA A 251 -1.39 14.36 2.04
C ALA A 251 -2.34 13.53 2.90
N THR A 252 -1.87 12.41 3.43
CA THR A 252 -2.66 11.49 4.25
C THR A 252 -1.80 10.78 5.29
N TYR A 253 -2.26 10.69 6.54
CA TYR A 253 -1.61 9.87 7.57
C TYR A 253 -1.95 8.39 7.47
N ALA A 254 -2.92 7.98 6.63
CA ALA A 254 -3.27 6.59 6.43
C ALA A 254 -2.21 5.81 5.63
N ASN A 255 -1.35 6.48 4.87
CA ASN A 255 -0.35 5.83 4.01
C ASN A 255 0.91 5.40 4.80
N PHE A 256 0.73 4.82 6.00
CA PHE A 256 1.82 4.28 6.83
C PHE A 256 2.20 2.86 6.42
N LEU A 257 3.45 2.49 6.67
CA LEU A 257 4.02 1.17 6.40
C LEU A 257 4.23 0.40 7.70
N ILE A 258 3.64 -0.79 7.79
CA ILE A 258 3.83 -1.71 8.91
C ILE A 258 5.01 -2.61 8.58
N ILE A 259 6.04 -2.61 9.44
CA ILE A 259 7.22 -3.48 9.32
C ILE A 259 7.47 -4.21 10.64
N ASN A 260 8.47 -5.11 10.70
CA ASN A 260 8.84 -5.76 11.95
C ASN A 260 9.24 -4.69 12.98
N ASP A 261 8.68 -4.81 14.18
CA ASP A 261 8.94 -3.96 15.36
C ASP A 261 8.63 -2.47 15.20
N ALA A 262 8.16 -2.00 14.02
CA ALA A 262 7.85 -0.59 13.81
C ALA A 262 6.67 -0.35 12.85
N VAL A 263 6.13 0.88 12.92
CA VAL A 263 5.26 1.45 11.89
C VAL A 263 5.91 2.76 11.42
N LEU A 264 6.23 2.83 10.14
CA LEU A 264 6.74 4.05 9.52
C LEU A 264 5.56 4.89 9.07
N CYS A 265 5.46 6.11 9.59
CA CYS A 265 4.31 6.98 9.41
C CYS A 265 4.68 8.23 8.63
N PRO A 266 3.92 8.60 7.58
CA PRO A 266 4.15 9.88 6.92
C PRO A 266 3.89 11.03 7.89
N THR A 267 4.75 12.05 7.84
CA THR A 267 4.61 13.33 8.54
C THR A 267 4.75 14.47 7.55
N TYR A 268 4.24 15.64 7.91
CA TYR A 268 4.08 16.74 6.96
C TYR A 268 4.58 18.09 7.52
N ALA A 269 5.48 18.07 8.52
CA ALA A 269 5.94 19.26 9.24
C ALA A 269 4.80 20.11 9.82
N GLN A 270 3.76 19.45 10.29
CA GLN A 270 2.62 20.02 11.02
C GLN A 270 2.61 19.44 12.46
N PRO A 271 3.44 19.96 13.37
CA PRO A 271 3.79 19.29 14.62
C PRO A 271 2.61 18.87 15.49
N ASP A 272 1.53 19.62 15.48
CA ASP A 272 0.29 19.32 16.20
C ASP A 272 -0.45 18.11 15.59
N LEU A 273 -0.65 18.11 14.28
CA LEU A 273 -1.34 17.03 13.56
C LEU A 273 -0.44 15.79 13.42
N ASP A 274 0.85 15.98 13.14
CA ASP A 274 1.81 14.88 13.10
C ASP A 274 1.85 14.14 14.45
N ALA A 275 1.95 14.87 15.57
CA ALA A 275 1.95 14.27 16.90
C ALA A 275 0.65 13.53 17.23
N GLU A 276 -0.49 14.08 16.81
CA GLU A 276 -1.79 13.42 17.00
C GLU A 276 -1.92 12.15 16.17
N ALA A 277 -1.54 12.19 14.89
CA ALA A 277 -1.57 11.02 14.01
C ALA A 277 -0.67 9.89 14.54
N LEU A 278 0.58 10.22 14.91
CA LEU A 278 1.52 9.25 15.47
C LEU A 278 1.00 8.62 16.77
N ARG A 279 0.35 9.41 17.64
CA ARG A 279 -0.28 8.90 18.87
C ARG A 279 -1.41 7.94 18.57
N ILE A 280 -2.31 8.28 17.63
CA ILE A 280 -3.44 7.43 17.26
C ILE A 280 -2.97 6.11 16.62
N ILE A 281 -1.97 6.17 15.75
CA ILE A 281 -1.36 4.98 15.15
C ILE A 281 -0.70 4.12 16.23
N GLY A 282 0.05 4.75 17.17
CA GLY A 282 0.67 4.05 18.29
C GLY A 282 -0.32 3.33 19.21
N GLU A 283 -1.52 3.87 19.40
CA GLU A 283 -2.58 3.17 20.12
C GLU A 283 -3.13 1.94 19.40
N ALA A 284 -3.02 1.88 18.08
CA ALA A 284 -3.41 0.70 17.30
C ALA A 284 -2.28 -0.34 17.23
N PHE A 285 -1.03 0.08 17.44
CA PHE A 285 0.17 -0.76 17.41
C PHE A 285 1.02 -0.61 18.69
N PRO A 286 0.49 -1.02 19.86
CA PRO A 286 1.15 -0.76 21.16
C PRO A 286 2.51 -1.45 21.30
N ASP A 287 2.75 -2.53 20.54
CA ASP A 287 3.98 -3.31 20.59
C ASP A 287 5.00 -2.93 19.51
N ARG A 288 4.76 -1.80 18.80
CA ARG A 288 5.63 -1.34 17.71
C ARG A 288 6.15 0.06 17.96
N GLU A 289 7.36 0.33 17.53
CA GLU A 289 7.91 1.69 17.48
C GLU A 289 7.21 2.50 16.39
N ILE A 290 6.81 3.73 16.70
CA ILE A 290 6.17 4.62 15.73
C ILE A 290 7.22 5.63 15.24
N VAL A 291 7.57 5.55 13.97
CA VAL A 291 8.61 6.35 13.34
C VAL A 291 8.02 7.31 12.32
N GLY A 292 8.10 8.61 12.57
CA GLY A 292 7.66 9.63 11.62
C GLY A 292 8.70 9.85 10.52
N ILE A 293 8.26 9.87 9.27
CA ILE A 293 9.08 10.16 8.08
C ILE A 293 8.48 11.37 7.36
N ASP A 294 9.29 12.39 7.09
CA ASP A 294 8.83 13.57 6.34
C ASP A 294 8.57 13.23 4.87
N CYS A 295 7.30 13.16 4.51
CA CYS A 295 6.83 12.78 3.18
C CYS A 295 6.44 13.97 2.29
N ARG A 296 6.72 15.22 2.68
CA ARG A 296 6.39 16.41 1.87
C ARG A 296 7.03 16.42 0.48
N SER A 297 8.17 15.75 0.31
CA SER A 297 8.82 15.62 -0.99
C SER A 297 8.15 14.58 -1.89
N ILE A 298 7.64 13.49 -1.29
CA ILE A 298 7.04 12.36 -2.03
C ILE A 298 5.64 12.74 -2.53
N ILE A 299 4.81 13.41 -1.70
CA ILE A 299 3.44 13.79 -2.09
C ILE A 299 3.37 14.72 -3.32
N LYS A 300 4.49 15.38 -3.67
CA LYS A 300 4.59 16.14 -4.93
C LYS A 300 4.53 15.28 -6.19
N GLN A 301 4.64 13.96 -6.03
CA GLN A 301 4.46 12.97 -7.09
C GLN A 301 3.18 12.15 -6.90
N HIS A 302 2.21 12.70 -6.17
CA HIS A 302 0.85 12.17 -5.96
C HIS A 302 0.76 10.84 -5.20
N GLY A 303 1.85 10.38 -4.56
CA GLY A 303 1.87 9.20 -3.68
C GLY A 303 2.54 9.49 -2.34
N SER A 304 2.70 8.48 -1.49
CA SER A 304 3.33 8.62 -0.18
C SER A 304 4.14 7.38 0.20
N LEU A 305 4.44 7.20 1.48
CA LEU A 305 5.39 6.23 2.02
C LEU A 305 5.03 4.77 1.70
N HIS A 306 3.77 4.36 1.93
CA HIS A 306 3.32 2.99 1.66
C HIS A 306 3.37 2.67 0.17
N CYS A 307 3.02 3.64 -0.67
CA CYS A 307 3.01 3.49 -2.13
C CYS A 307 4.38 3.15 -2.72
N CYS A 308 5.48 3.62 -2.10
CA CYS A 308 6.86 3.34 -2.55
C CYS A 308 7.37 1.93 -2.17
N THR A 309 6.58 1.13 -1.45
CA THR A 309 7.06 -0.10 -0.81
C THR A 309 6.12 -1.27 -1.05
N MET A 310 6.67 -2.48 -1.16
CA MET A 310 5.93 -3.73 -1.14
C MET A 310 6.60 -4.70 -0.17
N GLN A 311 5.80 -5.46 0.58
CA GLN A 311 6.31 -6.42 1.54
C GLN A 311 6.19 -7.84 1.03
N PHE A 312 7.20 -8.64 1.40
CA PHE A 312 7.21 -10.07 1.22
C PHE A 312 7.33 -10.71 2.61
N PRO A 313 6.31 -11.43 3.08
CA PRO A 313 6.37 -12.05 4.39
C PRO A 313 7.47 -13.11 4.42
N SER A 314 8.25 -13.14 5.50
CA SER A 314 9.16 -14.24 5.81
C SER A 314 8.46 -15.24 6.73
N ILE A 315 8.83 -16.51 6.62
CA ILE A 315 8.36 -17.59 7.52
C ILE A 315 9.09 -17.47 8.85
#